data_c313f80030631284ce825450045dc0a6
#
_entry.id   c313f80030631284ce825450045dc0a6
#
_cell.length_a   1.000
_cell.length_b   1.000
_cell.length_c   1.000
_cell.angle_alpha   90.00
_cell.angle_beta   90.00
_cell.angle_gamma   90.00
#
_symmetry.space_group_name_H-M   'P 1'
#
loop_
_entity.id
_entity.type
_entity.pdbx_description
1 polymer ?
#
loop_
_entity_poly.entity_id
_entity_poly.type
_entity_poly.pdbx_seq_one_letter_code
_entity_poly.pdbx_strand_id
1 'polypeptide(L)'
;GSGKFVITTENIRGNQVPVGILMNRDSGKLISYVQSKRGMDNDVMAFLLLARTKILSYAYTVNMAEDLSEDEQITWFEVLNNAGSRVSIIQMRFAKMKAHGLDIYTQYTNIYRNKMQEFGYEFFSPQKTTVSYPIAALNPAYEILCSGTTHQNNFAPMPSDTKENQLCNLDTEKLRDCINLTLETLEKVLHFIADNDLKQPDRVDYINYLIGYFIFNPSSMIEEQKTKIITWYNTVNFTNKSNTERRNIYTELLNL
;
A
#
# COMPACT_ATOMS: atom_id res chain seq x y z
N GLY A 1 14.95 -30.37 32.25
CA GLY A 1 15.15 -29.35 31.21
C GLY A 1 14.04 -29.45 30.20
N SER A 2 13.18 -28.46 30.10
CA SER A 2 12.08 -28.41 29.13
C SER A 2 12.65 -28.37 27.69
N GLY A 3 12.74 -29.53 27.06
CA GLY A 3 13.08 -29.62 25.64
C GLY A 3 11.99 -28.95 24.81
N LYS A 4 12.25 -27.74 24.32
CA LYS A 4 11.36 -27.09 23.34
C LYS A 4 11.40 -27.88 22.04
N PHE A 5 10.27 -28.48 21.63
CA PHE A 5 10.12 -29.04 20.30
C PHE A 5 9.97 -27.92 19.29
N VAL A 6 10.76 -28.01 18.22
CA VAL A 6 10.65 -27.07 17.11
C VAL A 6 10.21 -27.87 15.88
N ILE A 7 9.04 -27.51 15.36
CA ILE A 7 8.59 -28.01 14.07
C ILE A 7 9.32 -27.20 13.01
N THR A 8 10.03 -27.88 12.09
CA THR A 8 10.84 -27.21 11.08
C THR A 8 10.59 -27.81 9.69
N THR A 9 10.77 -26.99 8.68
CA THR A 9 10.75 -27.40 7.26
C THR A 9 12.15 -27.72 6.73
N GLU A 10 13.22 -27.30 7.44
CA GLU A 10 14.60 -27.40 6.98
C GLU A 10 15.56 -27.92 8.08
N ASN A 11 16.65 -28.56 7.66
CA ASN A 11 17.83 -28.98 8.45
C ASN A 11 17.58 -29.37 9.92
N ILE A 12 17.12 -30.60 10.09
CA ILE A 12 16.69 -31.16 11.37
C ILE A 12 17.88 -31.40 12.30
N ARG A 13 17.88 -30.77 13.47
CA ARG A 13 18.87 -31.01 14.53
C ARG A 13 18.18 -31.41 15.84
N GLY A 14 18.72 -32.43 16.52
CA GLY A 14 18.31 -32.80 17.88
C GLY A 14 16.83 -33.20 17.99
N ASN A 15 16.06 -32.47 18.80
CA ASN A 15 14.65 -32.75 19.14
C ASN A 15 13.64 -32.14 18.16
N GLN A 16 13.99 -31.94 16.91
CA GLN A 16 13.12 -31.36 15.90
C GLN A 16 12.34 -32.45 15.15
N VAL A 17 11.08 -32.17 14.85
CA VAL A 17 10.21 -33.03 14.05
C VAL A 17 9.85 -32.30 12.75
N PRO A 18 10.13 -32.86 11.58
CA PRO A 18 9.74 -32.27 10.31
C PRO A 18 8.21 -32.20 10.19
N VAL A 19 7.70 -31.09 9.68
CA VAL A 19 6.26 -30.95 9.40
C VAL A 19 5.76 -32.07 8.50
N GLY A 20 6.53 -32.47 7.48
CA GLY A 20 6.17 -33.57 6.59
C GLY A 20 6.06 -34.93 7.28
N ILE A 21 6.80 -35.17 8.36
CA ILE A 21 6.69 -36.38 9.19
C ILE A 21 5.49 -36.27 10.13
N LEU A 22 5.32 -35.12 10.82
CA LEU A 22 4.20 -34.88 11.72
C LEU A 22 2.85 -35.01 11.01
N MET A 23 2.76 -34.46 9.81
CA MET A 23 1.53 -34.38 9.01
C MET A 23 1.36 -35.55 8.02
N ASN A 24 2.25 -36.54 8.02
CA ASN A 24 2.17 -37.66 7.11
C ASN A 24 0.83 -38.43 7.33
N ARG A 25 0.20 -38.85 6.23
CA ARG A 25 -1.06 -39.64 6.30
C ARG A 25 -0.86 -40.91 7.10
N ASP A 26 0.27 -41.59 6.96
CA ASP A 26 0.66 -42.72 7.74
C ASP A 26 1.29 -42.28 9.08
N SER A 27 0.56 -42.46 10.19
CA SER A 27 1.05 -42.17 11.54
C SER A 27 2.22 -43.05 11.97
N GLY A 28 2.38 -44.21 11.36
CA GLY A 28 3.51 -45.12 11.62
C GLY A 28 4.84 -44.46 11.30
N LYS A 29 4.90 -43.58 10.31
CA LYS A 29 6.11 -42.82 9.97
C LYS A 29 6.50 -41.85 11.08
N LEU A 30 5.55 -41.19 11.73
CA LEU A 30 5.81 -40.35 12.90
C LEU A 30 6.34 -41.19 14.06
N ILE A 31 5.71 -42.31 14.34
CA ILE A 31 6.10 -43.21 15.42
C ILE A 31 7.52 -43.73 15.20
N SER A 32 7.81 -44.27 14.02
CA SER A 32 9.15 -44.74 13.65
C SER A 32 10.21 -43.66 13.75
N TYR A 33 9.87 -42.44 13.31
CA TYR A 33 10.79 -41.29 13.38
C TYR A 33 11.10 -40.95 14.86
N VAL A 34 10.11 -40.85 15.73
CA VAL A 34 10.30 -40.52 17.13
C VAL A 34 11.11 -41.63 17.83
N GLN A 35 10.80 -42.90 17.58
CA GLN A 35 11.53 -44.04 18.15
C GLN A 35 13.01 -44.08 17.70
N SER A 36 13.31 -43.59 16.52
CA SER A 36 14.68 -43.49 16.00
C SER A 36 15.54 -42.38 16.63
N LYS A 37 14.93 -41.46 17.40
CA LYS A 37 15.62 -40.30 17.99
C LYS A 37 15.94 -40.54 19.46
N ARG A 38 17.21 -40.38 19.81
CA ARG A 38 17.67 -40.50 21.20
C ARG A 38 17.06 -39.39 22.06
N GLY A 39 16.39 -39.77 23.17
CA GLY A 39 15.78 -38.84 24.12
C GLY A 39 14.32 -38.48 23.83
N MET A 40 13.68 -39.14 22.86
CA MET A 40 12.23 -39.07 22.68
C MET A 40 11.57 -40.21 23.46
N ASP A 41 10.78 -39.86 24.46
CA ASP A 41 10.04 -40.78 25.32
C ASP A 41 8.55 -40.86 24.95
N ASN A 42 7.81 -41.63 25.72
CA ASN A 42 6.37 -41.85 25.50
C ASN A 42 5.55 -40.55 25.66
N ASP A 43 5.95 -39.65 26.54
CA ASP A 43 5.25 -38.37 26.77
C ASP A 43 5.38 -37.47 25.56
N VAL A 44 6.58 -37.45 24.95
CA VAL A 44 6.84 -36.73 23.71
C VAL A 44 6.00 -37.31 22.57
N MET A 45 5.94 -38.64 22.46
CA MET A 45 5.12 -39.30 21.45
C MET A 45 3.65 -38.95 21.62
N ALA A 46 3.12 -39.01 22.82
CA ALA A 46 1.73 -38.67 23.13
C ALA A 46 1.43 -37.21 22.78
N PHE A 47 2.34 -36.29 23.12
CA PHE A 47 2.20 -34.88 22.76
C PHE A 47 2.19 -34.64 21.23
N LEU A 48 3.08 -35.26 20.48
CA LEU A 48 3.13 -35.14 19.03
C LEU A 48 1.90 -35.69 18.34
N LEU A 49 1.39 -36.84 18.82
CA LEU A 49 0.16 -37.43 18.31
C LEU A 49 -1.06 -36.56 18.62
N LEU A 50 -1.11 -35.97 19.83
CA LEU A 50 -2.17 -35.03 20.19
C LEU A 50 -2.10 -33.74 19.32
N ALA A 51 -0.92 -33.19 19.14
CA ALA A 51 -0.72 -32.02 18.28
C ALA A 51 -1.15 -32.33 16.83
N ARG A 52 -0.74 -33.48 16.30
CA ARG A 52 -1.16 -33.97 14.98
C ARG A 52 -2.67 -34.07 14.86
N THR A 53 -3.32 -34.71 15.84
CA THR A 53 -4.77 -34.85 15.86
C THR A 53 -5.47 -33.50 15.87
N LYS A 54 -5.03 -32.56 16.73
CA LYS A 54 -5.60 -31.22 16.78
C LYS A 54 -5.47 -30.48 15.46
N ILE A 55 -4.30 -30.57 14.80
CA ILE A 55 -4.10 -29.93 13.50
C ILE A 55 -4.98 -30.57 12.42
N LEU A 56 -5.04 -31.89 12.37
CA LEU A 56 -5.83 -32.61 11.37
C LEU A 56 -7.37 -32.51 11.61
N SER A 57 -7.79 -32.28 12.85
CA SER A 57 -9.19 -32.04 13.18
C SER A 57 -9.62 -30.59 13.02
N TYR A 58 -8.69 -29.70 12.70
CA TYR A 58 -9.01 -28.28 12.45
C TYR A 58 -9.85 -28.17 11.18
N ALA A 59 -11.07 -27.69 11.32
CA ALA A 59 -11.96 -27.44 10.20
C ALA A 59 -12.05 -25.94 9.93
N TYR A 60 -11.96 -25.58 8.66
CA TYR A 60 -12.26 -24.22 8.21
C TYR A 60 -13.73 -24.15 7.81
N THR A 61 -14.44 -23.19 8.35
CA THR A 61 -15.76 -22.84 7.82
C THR A 61 -15.56 -22.02 6.56
N VAL A 62 -16.02 -22.56 5.43
CA VAL A 62 -16.05 -21.83 4.17
C VAL A 62 -17.45 -21.29 3.99
N ASN A 63 -17.59 -19.97 4.10
CA ASN A 63 -18.83 -19.30 3.74
C ASN A 63 -18.77 -18.99 2.24
N MET A 64 -19.68 -19.56 1.47
CA MET A 64 -19.81 -19.29 0.03
C MET A 64 -20.91 -18.26 -0.17
N ALA A 65 -20.58 -17.19 -0.87
CA ALA A 65 -21.55 -16.23 -1.35
C ALA A 65 -21.95 -16.65 -2.76
N GLU A 66 -23.21 -17.04 -2.93
CA GLU A 66 -23.79 -17.41 -4.22
C GLU A 66 -24.77 -16.33 -4.68
N ASP A 67 -24.82 -16.08 -5.98
CA ASP A 67 -25.76 -15.13 -6.61
C ASP A 67 -25.66 -13.66 -6.14
N LEU A 68 -24.50 -13.24 -5.60
CA LEU A 68 -24.25 -11.86 -5.24
C LEU A 68 -23.63 -11.08 -6.41
N SER A 69 -24.11 -9.87 -6.63
CA SER A 69 -23.44 -8.87 -7.47
C SER A 69 -22.05 -8.50 -6.89
N GLU A 70 -21.19 -7.90 -7.70
CA GLU A 70 -19.86 -7.48 -7.24
C GLU A 70 -19.91 -6.54 -6.03
N ASP A 71 -20.83 -5.58 -6.00
CA ASP A 71 -21.02 -4.65 -4.88
C ASP A 71 -21.51 -5.35 -3.62
N GLU A 72 -22.39 -6.34 -3.75
CA GLU A 72 -22.85 -7.16 -2.62
C GLU A 72 -21.73 -8.06 -2.08
N GLN A 73 -20.90 -8.63 -2.95
CA GLN A 73 -19.72 -9.41 -2.54
C GLN A 73 -18.72 -8.54 -1.76
N ILE A 74 -18.48 -7.31 -2.19
CA ILE A 74 -17.61 -6.35 -1.51
C ILE A 74 -18.19 -6.01 -0.12
N THR A 75 -19.49 -5.70 -0.05
CA THR A 75 -20.19 -5.41 1.20
C THR A 75 -20.13 -6.60 2.17
N TRP A 76 -20.38 -7.78 1.66
CA TRP A 76 -20.31 -9.02 2.45
C TRP A 76 -18.88 -9.29 2.97
N PHE A 77 -17.86 -9.07 2.14
CA PHE A 77 -16.47 -9.15 2.56
C PHE A 77 -16.10 -8.13 3.65
N GLU A 78 -16.62 -6.89 3.56
CA GLU A 78 -16.42 -5.88 4.61
C GLU A 78 -17.04 -6.31 5.95
N VAL A 79 -18.25 -6.90 5.93
CA VAL A 79 -18.92 -7.43 7.13
C VAL A 79 -18.11 -8.57 7.76
N LEU A 80 -17.65 -9.54 6.97
CA LEU A 80 -16.84 -10.65 7.47
C LEU A 80 -15.50 -10.18 8.02
N ASN A 81 -14.88 -9.19 7.39
CA ASN A 81 -13.61 -8.63 7.81
C ASN A 81 -13.70 -7.90 9.17
N ASN A 82 -14.86 -7.36 9.51
CA ASN A 82 -15.10 -6.75 10.82
C ASN A 82 -15.22 -7.78 11.96
N ALA A 83 -15.52 -9.03 11.64
CA ALA A 83 -15.70 -10.12 12.61
C ALA A 83 -14.43 -10.95 12.86
N GLY A 84 -13.35 -10.75 12.09
CA GLY A 84 -12.14 -11.59 12.11
C GLY A 84 -10.82 -10.83 12.14
N SER A 85 -9.79 -11.45 11.57
CA SER A 85 -8.48 -10.84 11.35
C SER A 85 -8.60 -9.77 10.25
N ARG A 86 -8.49 -8.50 10.63
CA ARG A 86 -8.83 -7.38 9.76
C ARG A 86 -7.85 -7.25 8.59
N VAL A 87 -8.38 -7.28 7.38
CA VAL A 87 -7.70 -6.73 6.19
C VAL A 87 -7.61 -5.22 6.35
N SER A 88 -6.52 -4.60 5.92
CA SER A 88 -6.40 -3.14 6.05
C SER A 88 -7.46 -2.44 5.18
N ILE A 89 -7.93 -1.28 5.64
CA ILE A 89 -8.90 -0.44 4.90
C ILE A 89 -8.39 -0.16 3.49
N ILE A 90 -7.10 0.10 3.34
CA ILE A 90 -6.45 0.32 2.03
C ILE A 90 -6.59 -0.89 1.12
N GLN A 91 -6.35 -2.10 1.63
CA GLN A 91 -6.49 -3.33 0.84
C GLN A 91 -7.94 -3.58 0.40
N MET A 92 -8.92 -3.29 1.25
CA MET A 92 -10.35 -3.37 0.88
C MET A 92 -10.70 -2.38 -0.22
N ARG A 93 -10.26 -1.13 -0.12
CA ARG A 93 -10.46 -0.10 -1.13
C ARG A 93 -9.88 -0.51 -2.49
N PHE A 94 -8.68 -1.09 -2.49
CA PHE A 94 -8.06 -1.56 -3.72
C PHE A 94 -8.74 -2.79 -4.32
N ALA A 95 -9.24 -3.70 -3.48
CA ALA A 95 -10.07 -4.82 -3.94
C ALA A 95 -11.34 -4.31 -4.63
N LYS A 96 -11.98 -3.27 -4.08
CA LYS A 96 -13.13 -2.61 -4.71
C LYS A 96 -12.79 -2.00 -6.07
N MET A 97 -11.71 -1.22 -6.16
CA MET A 97 -11.26 -0.68 -7.46
C MET A 97 -10.99 -1.78 -8.48
N LYS A 98 -10.37 -2.88 -8.05
CA LYS A 98 -10.03 -4.01 -8.92
C LYS A 98 -11.28 -4.75 -9.42
N ALA A 99 -12.32 -4.90 -8.60
CA ALA A 99 -13.60 -5.46 -9.00
C ALA A 99 -14.25 -4.60 -10.10
N HIS A 100 -14.08 -3.29 -10.06
CA HIS A 100 -14.52 -2.36 -11.11
C HIS A 100 -13.52 -2.21 -12.29
N GLY A 101 -12.59 -3.15 -12.45
CA GLY A 101 -11.68 -3.21 -13.61
C GLY A 101 -10.47 -2.28 -13.56
N LEU A 102 -10.11 -1.75 -12.36
CA LEU A 102 -8.94 -0.90 -12.17
C LEU A 102 -8.02 -1.46 -11.10
N ASP A 103 -6.93 -2.10 -11.51
CA ASP A 103 -5.85 -2.51 -10.61
C ASP A 103 -4.93 -1.30 -10.34
N ILE A 104 -5.14 -0.65 -9.19
CA ILE A 104 -4.41 0.56 -8.80
C ILE A 104 -2.89 0.35 -8.71
N TYR A 105 -2.44 -0.86 -8.43
CA TYR A 105 -1.01 -1.15 -8.34
C TYR A 105 -0.35 -1.15 -9.70
N THR A 106 -0.88 -1.92 -10.64
CA THR A 106 -0.27 -2.09 -11.97
C THR A 106 -0.54 -0.91 -12.88
N GLN A 107 -1.69 -0.25 -12.74
CA GLN A 107 -2.11 0.84 -13.62
C GLN A 107 -1.69 2.23 -13.11
N TYR A 108 -1.26 2.34 -11.84
CA TYR A 108 -0.86 3.63 -11.29
C TYR A 108 0.35 3.58 -10.36
N THR A 109 0.27 2.98 -9.16
CA THR A 109 1.30 3.16 -8.14
C THR A 109 2.67 2.64 -8.55
N ASN A 110 2.73 1.54 -9.29
CA ASN A 110 3.99 1.01 -9.82
C ASN A 110 4.58 1.94 -10.89
N ILE A 111 3.73 2.47 -11.78
CA ILE A 111 4.15 3.41 -12.83
C ILE A 111 4.70 4.69 -12.18
N TYR A 112 3.97 5.25 -11.22
CA TYR A 112 4.37 6.43 -10.47
C TYR A 112 5.75 6.25 -9.82
N ARG A 113 5.97 5.11 -9.16
CA ARG A 113 7.25 4.79 -8.51
C ARG A 113 8.38 4.58 -9.50
N ASN A 114 8.12 3.84 -10.58
CA ASN A 114 9.13 3.59 -11.61
C ASN A 114 9.60 4.89 -12.25
N LYS A 115 8.69 5.82 -12.59
CA LYS A 115 9.05 7.14 -13.10
C LYS A 115 9.93 7.92 -12.12
N MET A 116 9.67 7.87 -10.82
CA MET A 116 10.55 8.48 -9.82
C MET A 116 11.94 7.81 -9.75
N GLN A 117 11.99 6.49 -9.83
CA GLN A 117 13.25 5.75 -9.82
C GLN A 117 14.12 6.02 -11.06
N GLU A 118 13.52 6.25 -12.22
CA GLU A 118 14.22 6.66 -13.45
C GLU A 118 15.00 7.98 -13.26
N PHE A 119 14.51 8.87 -12.39
CA PHE A 119 15.17 10.12 -11.99
C PHE A 119 16.07 9.97 -10.74
N GLY A 120 16.29 8.73 -10.26
CA GLY A 120 17.16 8.43 -9.12
C GLY A 120 16.52 8.70 -7.75
N TYR A 121 15.19 8.83 -7.65
CA TYR A 121 14.50 9.10 -6.39
C TYR A 121 14.00 7.80 -5.73
N GLU A 122 14.54 7.49 -4.54
CA GLU A 122 14.22 6.29 -3.77
C GLU A 122 13.51 6.61 -2.45
N PHE A 123 12.30 7.16 -2.52
CA PHE A 123 11.53 7.51 -1.31
C PHE A 123 10.76 6.34 -0.69
N PHE A 124 10.59 5.26 -1.44
CA PHE A 124 9.64 4.21 -1.13
C PHE A 124 10.33 3.06 -0.42
N SER A 125 10.41 3.14 0.92
CA SER A 125 10.75 1.94 1.69
C SER A 125 9.61 0.91 1.62
N PRO A 126 9.89 -0.41 1.67
CA PRO A 126 8.88 -1.46 1.49
C PRO A 126 7.68 -1.39 2.45
N GLN A 127 7.75 -0.62 3.53
CA GLN A 127 6.78 -0.69 4.62
C GLN A 127 5.89 0.53 4.84
N LYS A 128 6.19 1.73 4.33
CA LYS A 128 5.46 2.93 4.77
C LYS A 128 4.91 3.88 3.70
N THR A 129 5.48 3.95 2.50
CA THR A 129 5.16 5.04 1.57
C THR A 129 4.75 4.59 0.18
N THR A 130 4.77 3.28 -0.06
CA THR A 130 4.64 2.65 -1.38
C THR A 130 3.31 2.91 -2.07
N VAL A 131 2.27 3.22 -1.32
CA VAL A 131 0.91 3.33 -1.83
C VAL A 131 0.25 4.65 -1.45
N SER A 132 0.31 5.04 -0.18
CA SER A 132 -0.44 6.21 0.31
C SER A 132 0.01 7.53 -0.30
N TYR A 133 1.30 7.72 -0.57
CA TYR A 133 1.79 8.93 -1.20
C TYR A 133 1.48 9.01 -2.70
N PRO A 134 1.66 7.95 -3.50
CA PRO A 134 1.15 7.93 -4.88
C PRO A 134 -0.35 8.21 -4.95
N ILE A 135 -1.16 7.60 -4.09
CA ILE A 135 -2.61 7.87 -4.04
C ILE A 135 -2.89 9.33 -3.68
N ALA A 136 -2.16 9.90 -2.73
CA ALA A 136 -2.33 11.31 -2.35
C ALA A 136 -2.01 12.28 -3.50
N ALA A 137 -1.12 11.91 -4.42
CA ALA A 137 -0.82 12.69 -5.61
C ALA A 137 -2.02 12.82 -6.58
N LEU A 138 -3.03 11.94 -6.48
CA LEU A 138 -4.28 12.04 -7.24
C LEU A 138 -5.22 13.14 -6.73
N ASN A 139 -5.07 13.62 -5.50
CA ASN A 139 -5.99 14.58 -4.89
C ASN A 139 -6.19 15.85 -5.72
N PRO A 140 -5.15 16.52 -6.28
CA PRO A 140 -5.33 17.69 -7.14
C PRO A 140 -6.08 17.38 -8.43
N ALA A 141 -5.78 16.24 -9.08
CA ALA A 141 -6.49 15.82 -10.27
C ALA A 141 -7.97 15.53 -9.98
N TYR A 142 -8.25 14.86 -8.86
CA TYR A 142 -9.62 14.66 -8.40
C TYR A 142 -10.34 16.00 -8.19
N GLU A 143 -9.68 16.96 -7.52
CA GLU A 143 -10.29 18.26 -7.22
C GLU A 143 -10.67 19.01 -8.49
N ILE A 144 -9.78 19.09 -9.47
CA ILE A 144 -10.03 19.83 -10.72
C ILE A 144 -11.05 19.12 -11.62
N LEU A 145 -11.02 17.80 -11.71
CA LEU A 145 -11.90 17.02 -12.59
C LEU A 145 -13.30 16.80 -12.02
N CYS A 146 -13.45 16.75 -10.70
CA CYS A 146 -14.71 16.40 -10.04
C CYS A 146 -15.36 17.56 -9.29
N SER A 147 -14.60 18.57 -8.86
CA SER A 147 -15.10 19.68 -8.04
C SER A 147 -14.91 21.05 -8.68
N GLY A 148 -14.27 21.11 -9.85
CA GLY A 148 -14.01 22.35 -10.58
C GLY A 148 -12.58 22.86 -10.38
N THR A 149 -12.30 24.06 -10.91
CA THR A 149 -10.97 24.60 -11.05
C THR A 149 -10.42 25.34 -9.82
N THR A 150 -11.19 25.47 -8.76
CA THR A 150 -10.80 26.22 -7.57
C THR A 150 -10.28 25.28 -6.50
N HIS A 151 -9.06 25.55 -6.02
CA HIS A 151 -8.48 24.77 -4.94
C HIS A 151 -9.27 24.91 -3.63
N GLN A 152 -9.48 23.76 -2.96
CA GLN A 152 -10.04 23.68 -1.61
C GLN A 152 -9.00 23.03 -0.70
N ASN A 153 -8.64 23.65 0.43
CA ASN A 153 -7.59 23.22 1.36
C ASN A 153 -7.64 21.76 1.80
N ASN A 154 -8.79 21.11 1.69
CA ASN A 154 -8.92 19.70 2.09
C ASN A 154 -8.45 18.70 1.02
N PHE A 155 -8.05 19.14 -0.18
CA PHE A 155 -7.53 18.28 -1.25
C PHE A 155 -6.01 18.41 -1.48
N ALA A 156 -5.26 18.89 -0.51
CA ALA A 156 -3.81 18.90 -0.58
C ALA A 156 -3.26 17.49 -0.86
N PRO A 157 -2.15 17.35 -1.63
CA PRO A 157 -1.58 16.07 -2.07
C PRO A 157 -0.83 15.35 -0.94
N MET A 158 -1.52 15.07 0.13
CA MET A 158 -1.04 14.38 1.32
C MET A 158 -1.94 13.21 1.69
N PRO A 159 -1.42 12.12 2.26
CA PRO A 159 -2.20 10.95 2.64
C PRO A 159 -3.36 11.29 3.56
N SER A 160 -4.55 10.78 3.25
CA SER A 160 -5.78 11.00 4.03
C SER A 160 -6.79 9.89 3.73
N ASP A 161 -7.23 9.17 4.77
CA ASP A 161 -8.23 8.11 4.64
C ASP A 161 -9.52 8.60 3.98
N THR A 162 -9.97 9.81 4.32
CA THR A 162 -11.19 10.40 3.74
C THR A 162 -11.04 10.62 2.24
N LYS A 163 -9.87 11.13 1.78
CA LYS A 163 -9.61 11.40 0.37
C LYS A 163 -9.40 10.12 -0.42
N GLU A 164 -8.68 9.17 0.14
CA GLU A 164 -8.55 7.82 -0.45
C GLU A 164 -9.92 7.18 -0.65
N ASN A 165 -10.82 7.30 0.34
CA ASN A 165 -12.17 6.78 0.20
C ASN A 165 -12.98 7.48 -0.90
N GLN A 166 -12.83 8.79 -1.07
CA GLN A 166 -13.47 9.52 -2.16
C GLN A 166 -12.97 9.06 -3.53
N LEU A 167 -11.65 8.89 -3.69
CA LEU A 167 -11.05 8.37 -4.91
C LEU A 167 -11.55 6.95 -5.24
N CYS A 168 -11.63 6.07 -4.23
CA CYS A 168 -12.09 4.69 -4.41
C CYS A 168 -13.58 4.56 -4.78
N ASN A 169 -14.37 5.61 -4.57
CA ASN A 169 -15.78 5.65 -4.91
C ASN A 169 -16.06 6.36 -6.25
N LEU A 170 -15.01 6.83 -6.95
CA LEU A 170 -15.18 7.33 -8.31
C LEU A 170 -15.52 6.18 -9.27
N ASP A 171 -16.27 6.53 -10.31
CA ASP A 171 -16.36 5.63 -11.45
C ASP A 171 -14.97 5.43 -12.10
N THR A 172 -14.83 4.29 -12.77
CA THR A 172 -13.54 3.85 -13.31
C THR A 172 -12.99 4.82 -14.36
N GLU A 173 -13.83 5.47 -15.16
CA GLU A 173 -13.38 6.41 -16.20
C GLU A 173 -12.82 7.68 -15.56
N LYS A 174 -13.53 8.29 -14.64
CA LYS A 174 -13.03 9.48 -13.91
C LYS A 174 -11.75 9.19 -13.13
N LEU A 175 -11.65 8.01 -12.52
CA LEU A 175 -10.43 7.62 -11.83
C LEU A 175 -9.26 7.44 -12.80
N ARG A 176 -9.49 6.90 -14.01
CA ARG A 176 -8.48 6.84 -15.07
C ARG A 176 -8.04 8.22 -15.52
N ASP A 177 -8.97 9.16 -15.66
CA ASP A 177 -8.64 10.54 -16.02
C ASP A 177 -7.78 11.20 -14.93
N CYS A 178 -8.09 10.99 -13.66
CA CYS A 178 -7.25 11.45 -12.55
C CYS A 178 -5.84 10.84 -12.61
N ILE A 179 -5.74 9.54 -12.88
CA ILE A 179 -4.47 8.81 -13.01
C ILE A 179 -3.65 9.38 -14.17
N ASN A 180 -4.25 9.50 -15.35
CA ASN A 180 -3.56 9.98 -16.55
C ASN A 180 -3.04 11.40 -16.34
N LEU A 181 -3.90 12.32 -15.87
CA LEU A 181 -3.49 13.70 -15.58
C LEU A 181 -2.34 13.76 -14.56
N THR A 182 -2.40 12.94 -13.52
CA THR A 182 -1.35 12.90 -12.50
C THR A 182 -0.04 12.36 -13.04
N LEU A 183 -0.06 11.27 -13.83
CA LEU A 183 1.17 10.67 -14.39
C LEU A 183 1.82 11.56 -15.46
N GLU A 184 1.03 12.23 -16.30
CA GLU A 184 1.54 13.22 -17.25
C GLU A 184 2.17 14.42 -16.52
N THR A 185 1.53 14.87 -15.44
CA THR A 185 2.05 15.98 -14.65
C THR A 185 3.27 15.59 -13.84
N LEU A 186 3.33 14.39 -13.31
CA LEU A 186 4.52 13.84 -12.65
C LEU A 186 5.74 13.94 -13.55
N GLU A 187 5.63 13.54 -14.83
CA GLU A 187 6.72 13.62 -15.79
C GLU A 187 7.22 15.05 -15.98
N LYS A 188 6.28 15.99 -16.14
CA LYS A 188 6.61 17.43 -16.23
C LYS A 188 7.35 17.94 -14.99
N VAL A 189 6.91 17.52 -13.81
CA VAL A 189 7.55 17.90 -12.54
C VAL A 189 8.96 17.34 -12.41
N LEU A 190 9.14 16.06 -12.77
CA LEU A 190 10.46 15.42 -12.72
C LEU A 190 11.45 16.10 -13.65
N HIS A 191 11.04 16.41 -14.87
CA HIS A 191 11.83 17.21 -15.82
C HIS A 191 12.08 18.63 -15.30
N PHE A 192 11.07 19.29 -14.74
CA PHE A 192 11.26 20.62 -14.16
C PHE A 192 12.34 20.65 -13.08
N ILE A 193 12.39 19.66 -12.21
CA ILE A 193 13.42 19.54 -11.15
C ILE A 193 14.79 19.33 -11.79
N ALA A 194 14.91 18.42 -12.76
CA ALA A 194 16.16 18.09 -13.42
C ALA A 194 16.69 19.25 -14.28
N ASP A 195 15.85 19.86 -15.12
CA ASP A 195 16.23 20.92 -16.06
C ASP A 195 16.64 22.23 -15.37
N ASN A 196 16.25 22.42 -14.11
CA ASN A 196 16.61 23.60 -13.32
C ASN A 196 17.67 23.32 -12.24
N ASP A 197 18.36 22.17 -12.30
CA ASP A 197 19.38 21.76 -11.34
C ASP A 197 18.96 21.93 -9.87
N LEU A 198 17.68 21.63 -9.57
CA LEU A 198 17.16 21.76 -8.22
C LEU A 198 17.77 20.68 -7.33
N LYS A 199 17.93 20.99 -6.05
CA LYS A 199 18.40 19.99 -5.07
C LYS A 199 17.55 18.72 -5.16
N GLN A 200 18.19 17.56 -5.05
CA GLN A 200 17.45 16.29 -4.96
C GLN A 200 16.45 16.36 -3.80
N PRO A 201 15.17 16.08 -4.04
CA PRO A 201 14.18 16.09 -2.97
C PRO A 201 14.47 14.96 -1.99
N ASP A 202 14.42 15.24 -0.70
CA ASP A 202 14.57 14.26 0.38
C ASP A 202 13.24 13.62 0.79
N ARG A 203 12.13 14.11 0.24
CA ARG A 203 10.76 13.64 0.52
C ARG A 203 9.89 13.71 -0.73
N VAL A 204 9.00 12.74 -0.83
CA VAL A 204 7.99 12.70 -1.91
C VAL A 204 7.02 13.89 -1.88
N ASP A 205 6.88 14.54 -0.72
CA ASP A 205 6.04 15.73 -0.55
C ASP A 205 6.38 16.83 -1.58
N TYR A 206 7.67 17.08 -1.85
CA TYR A 206 8.10 18.07 -2.84
C TYR A 206 7.49 17.82 -4.23
N ILE A 207 7.55 16.58 -4.66
CA ILE A 207 7.04 16.17 -5.98
C ILE A 207 5.51 16.23 -6.01
N ASN A 208 4.84 15.69 -4.99
CA ASN A 208 3.38 15.71 -4.92
C ASN A 208 2.81 17.13 -4.92
N TYR A 209 3.46 18.06 -4.23
CA TYR A 209 3.01 19.45 -4.17
C TYR A 209 3.22 20.17 -5.50
N LEU A 210 4.35 19.92 -6.17
CA LEU A 210 4.57 20.44 -7.52
C LEU A 210 3.57 19.83 -8.52
N ILE A 211 3.23 18.55 -8.44
CA ILE A 211 2.16 17.94 -9.26
C ILE A 211 0.87 18.77 -9.09
N GLY A 212 0.49 19.04 -7.84
CA GLY A 212 -0.69 19.85 -7.57
C GLY A 212 -0.61 21.24 -8.17
N TYR A 213 0.51 21.92 -8.01
CA TYR A 213 0.73 23.24 -8.61
C TYR A 213 0.58 23.22 -10.15
N PHE A 214 1.21 22.25 -10.82
CA PHE A 214 1.17 22.16 -12.28
C PHE A 214 -0.21 21.74 -12.81
N ILE A 215 -0.99 20.97 -12.04
CA ILE A 215 -2.37 20.64 -12.39
C ILE A 215 -3.27 21.90 -12.36
N PHE A 216 -3.12 22.76 -11.33
CA PHE A 216 -3.90 23.98 -11.20
C PHE A 216 -3.39 25.14 -12.09
N ASN A 217 -2.14 25.06 -12.56
CA ASN A 217 -1.50 26.04 -13.42
C ASN A 217 -1.00 25.39 -14.72
N PRO A 218 -1.89 24.94 -15.62
CA PRO A 218 -1.51 24.17 -16.82
C PRO A 218 -0.87 25.03 -17.92
N SER A 219 -0.96 26.35 -17.84
CA SER A 219 -0.40 27.26 -18.83
C SER A 219 1.12 27.31 -18.79
N SER A 220 1.74 27.73 -19.89
CA SER A 220 3.19 27.94 -19.95
C SER A 220 3.62 28.93 -18.87
N MET A 221 4.56 28.51 -18.04
CA MET A 221 5.09 29.26 -16.93
C MET A 221 5.93 30.42 -17.43
N ILE A 222 5.66 31.65 -16.99
CA ILE A 222 6.53 32.78 -17.22
C ILE A 222 7.75 32.72 -16.29
N GLU A 223 8.86 33.35 -16.68
CA GLU A 223 10.12 33.28 -15.90
C GLU A 223 9.96 33.78 -14.46
N GLU A 224 9.10 34.76 -14.21
CA GLU A 224 8.80 35.20 -12.84
C GLU A 224 8.19 34.13 -11.99
N GLN A 225 7.18 33.41 -12.50
CA GLN A 225 6.54 32.28 -11.80
C GLN A 225 7.54 31.14 -11.58
N LYS A 226 8.34 30.83 -12.58
CA LYS A 226 9.40 29.82 -12.48
C LYS A 226 10.37 30.15 -11.34
N THR A 227 10.82 31.39 -11.25
CA THR A 227 11.72 31.85 -10.18
C THR A 227 11.08 31.73 -8.81
N LYS A 228 9.80 32.08 -8.66
CA LYS A 228 9.06 31.93 -7.40
C LYS A 228 8.97 30.47 -6.97
N ILE A 229 8.67 29.55 -7.89
CA ILE A 229 8.57 28.11 -7.60
C ILE A 229 9.93 27.55 -7.20
N ILE A 230 11.00 27.91 -7.91
CA ILE A 230 12.37 27.50 -7.57
C ILE A 230 12.74 28.00 -6.16
N THR A 231 12.40 29.23 -5.83
CA THR A 231 12.63 29.82 -4.51
C THR A 231 11.85 29.05 -3.43
N TRP A 232 10.56 28.80 -3.67
CA TRP A 232 9.73 27.99 -2.78
C TRP A 232 10.33 26.59 -2.58
N TYR A 233 10.70 25.91 -3.66
CA TYR A 233 11.26 24.55 -3.59
C TYR A 233 12.53 24.49 -2.73
N ASN A 234 13.40 25.48 -2.85
CA ASN A 234 14.65 25.54 -2.09
C ASN A 234 14.48 25.96 -0.63
N THR A 235 13.38 26.60 -0.27
CA THR A 235 13.14 27.13 1.08
C THR A 235 12.12 26.34 1.88
N VAL A 236 11.19 25.62 1.23
CA VAL A 236 10.15 24.84 1.91
C VAL A 236 10.75 23.71 2.75
N ASN A 237 10.11 23.45 3.90
CA ASN A 237 10.49 22.37 4.80
C ASN A 237 9.24 21.59 5.24
N PHE A 238 9.23 20.28 4.99
CA PHE A 238 8.16 19.35 5.37
C PHE A 238 8.45 18.57 6.66
N THR A 239 9.61 18.75 7.29
CA THR A 239 10.01 18.00 8.48
C THR A 239 9.17 18.41 9.68
N ASN A 240 8.61 17.43 10.39
CA ASN A 240 7.80 17.61 11.60
C ASN A 240 6.59 18.56 11.44
N LYS A 241 6.02 18.64 10.23
CA LYS A 241 4.84 19.45 9.95
C LYS A 241 3.56 18.68 10.26
N SER A 242 2.64 19.35 10.95
CA SER A 242 1.25 18.89 11.12
C SER A 242 0.48 18.91 9.79
N ASN A 243 -0.64 18.20 9.75
CA ASN A 243 -1.50 18.20 8.56
C ASN A 243 -2.02 19.61 8.20
N THR A 244 -2.26 20.46 9.19
CA THR A 244 -2.69 21.85 8.96
C THR A 244 -1.58 22.67 8.34
N GLU A 245 -0.35 22.60 8.88
CA GLU A 245 0.80 23.29 8.31
C GLU A 245 1.09 22.83 6.87
N ARG A 246 0.98 21.53 6.60
CA ARG A 246 1.13 21.00 5.24
C ARG A 246 0.09 21.57 4.27
N ARG A 247 -1.18 21.68 4.68
CA ARG A 247 -2.20 22.34 3.85
C ARG A 247 -1.87 23.81 3.59
N ASN A 248 -1.39 24.53 4.60
CA ASN A 248 -0.98 25.92 4.44
C ASN A 248 0.18 26.06 3.45
N ILE A 249 1.22 25.21 3.55
CA ILE A 249 2.32 25.15 2.59
C ILE A 249 1.82 24.94 1.16
N TYR A 250 0.81 24.07 0.99
CA TYR A 250 0.22 23.83 -0.33
C TYR A 250 -0.56 25.05 -0.84
N THR A 251 -1.34 25.69 0.02
CA THR A 251 -2.06 26.92 -0.33
C THR A 251 -1.10 28.06 -0.68
N GLU A 252 -0.01 28.21 0.06
CA GLU A 252 1.05 29.17 -0.25
C GLU A 252 1.66 28.92 -1.62
N LEU A 253 1.96 27.66 -1.96
CA LEU A 253 2.49 27.29 -3.28
C LEU A 253 1.51 27.64 -4.40
N LEU A 254 0.22 27.37 -4.23
CA LEU A 254 -0.78 27.65 -5.27
C LEU A 254 -1.02 29.15 -5.51
N ASN A 255 -0.62 30.00 -4.57
CA ASN A 255 -0.78 31.46 -4.65
C ASN A 255 0.49 32.20 -5.16
N LEU A 256 1.54 31.46 -5.59
CA LEU A 256 2.75 32.05 -6.18
C LEU A 256 2.48 32.64 -7.57
#